data_de65ba19344c387e17c2f09a43e24145
#
_entry.id   de65ba19344c387e17c2f09a43e24145
#
_cell.length_a   1.000
_cell.length_b   1.000
_cell.length_c   1.000
_cell.angle_alpha   90.00
_cell.angle_beta   90.00
_cell.angle_gamma   90.00
#
_symmetry.space_group_name_H-M   'P 1'
#
loop_
_entity.id
_entity.type
_entity.pdbx_description
1 polymer ?
#
loop_
_entity_poly.entity_id
_entity_poly.type
_entity_poly.pdbx_seq_one_letter_code
_entity_poly.pdbx_strand_id
1 'polypeptide(L)'
;MRIVALVGDLMDQSRISASVPSVTFVSDVEGTTDADIIVIDLARHGRAVAEVRRLAPDAVIVAFGSHVDEERFRAAEAGGADRVLPRSRFFRDPAAALAHGDGP
;
A
#
# COMPACT_ATOMS: atom_id res chain seq x y z
N MET A 1 0.79 -2.66 16.40
CA MET A 1 0.58 -2.90 14.97
C MET A 1 1.56 -2.05 14.15
N ARG A 2 2.28 -2.68 13.26
CA ARG A 2 3.28 -1.99 12.46
C ARG A 2 2.76 -1.69 11.07
N ILE A 3 2.70 -0.40 10.72
CA ILE A 3 2.22 0.07 9.42
C ILE A 3 3.39 0.62 8.64
N VAL A 4 3.63 0.08 7.45
CA VAL A 4 4.78 0.45 6.64
C VAL A 4 4.29 0.88 5.27
N ALA A 5 4.91 1.88 4.69
CA ALA A 5 4.54 2.36 3.36
C ALA A 5 5.76 2.39 2.43
N LEU A 6 5.62 1.73 1.30
CA LEU A 6 6.60 1.76 0.23
C LEU A 6 6.15 2.84 -0.75
N VAL A 7 6.34 4.08 -0.33
CA VAL A 7 5.87 5.28 -1.02
C VAL A 7 7.00 6.31 -0.99
N GLY A 8 7.51 6.66 -2.15
CA GLY A 8 8.68 7.55 -2.23
C GLY A 8 8.37 9.02 -2.47
N ASP A 9 7.17 9.36 -2.90
CA ASP A 9 6.81 10.75 -3.17
C ASP A 9 6.58 11.51 -1.86
N LEU A 10 7.26 12.62 -1.68
CA LEU A 10 7.23 13.35 -0.41
C LEU A 10 5.86 13.94 -0.09
N MET A 11 5.12 14.38 -1.09
CA MET A 11 3.77 14.89 -0.85
C MET A 11 2.83 13.77 -0.44
N ASP A 12 2.96 12.62 -1.07
CA ASP A 12 2.16 11.46 -0.68
C ASP A 12 2.51 11.02 0.73
N GLN A 13 3.79 11.01 1.08
CA GLN A 13 4.22 10.68 2.44
C GLN A 13 3.59 11.62 3.45
N SER A 14 3.60 12.92 3.15
CA SER A 14 3.05 13.92 4.05
C SER A 14 1.56 13.69 4.27
N ARG A 15 0.83 13.41 3.19
CA ARG A 15 -0.61 13.18 3.28
C ARG A 15 -0.92 11.91 4.07
N ILE A 16 -0.15 10.86 3.86
CA ILE A 16 -0.34 9.62 4.61
C ILE A 16 -0.01 9.82 6.08
N SER A 17 1.09 10.50 6.39
CA SER A 17 1.49 10.77 7.78
C SER A 17 0.44 11.57 8.53
N ALA A 18 -0.19 12.52 7.85
CA ALA A 18 -1.21 13.36 8.49
C ALA A 18 -2.42 12.52 8.91
N SER A 19 -2.74 11.50 8.14
CA SER A 19 -3.89 10.63 8.42
C SER A 19 -3.51 9.43 9.30
N VAL A 20 -2.29 8.93 9.14
CA VAL A 20 -1.81 7.74 9.85
C VAL A 20 -0.45 8.05 10.47
N PRO A 21 -0.43 8.73 11.63
CA PRO A 21 0.85 9.19 12.19
C PRO A 21 1.83 8.09 12.54
N SER A 22 1.37 6.87 12.74
CA SER A 22 2.24 5.75 13.13
C SER A 22 2.92 5.09 11.93
N VAL A 23 2.68 5.57 10.71
CA VAL A 23 3.24 4.93 9.52
C VAL A 23 4.77 5.12 9.47
N THR A 24 5.47 4.09 9.02
CA THR A 24 6.91 4.15 8.75
C THR A 24 7.11 4.03 7.24
N PHE A 25 7.89 4.94 6.66
CA PHE A 25 8.18 4.87 5.24
C PHE A 25 9.49 4.12 5.00
N VAL A 26 9.46 3.21 4.03
CA VAL A 26 10.65 2.43 3.67
C VAL A 26 10.90 2.60 2.17
N SER A 27 12.13 2.37 1.75
CA SER A 27 12.51 2.61 0.35
C SER A 27 12.66 1.33 -0.46
N ASP A 28 12.61 0.16 0.18
CA ASP A 28 12.75 -1.10 -0.54
C ASP A 28 11.87 -2.18 0.11
N VAL A 29 11.74 -3.29 -0.62
CA VAL A 29 10.83 -4.36 -0.20
C VAL A 29 11.27 -5.02 1.11
N GLU A 30 12.56 -5.07 1.40
CA GLU A 30 13.03 -5.67 2.64
C GLU A 30 12.48 -4.95 3.86
N GLY A 31 12.24 -3.65 3.75
CA GLY A 31 11.68 -2.87 4.85
C GLY A 31 10.25 -3.25 5.20
N THR A 32 9.57 -4.04 4.38
CA THR A 32 8.19 -4.46 4.66
C THR A 32 8.11 -5.72 5.50
N THR A 33 9.23 -6.41 5.73
CA THR A 33 9.25 -7.62 6.54
C THR A 33 8.72 -7.31 7.94
N ASP A 34 7.90 -8.17 8.47
CA ASP A 34 7.31 -8.04 9.81
C ASP A 34 6.26 -6.93 9.95
N ALA A 35 5.86 -6.32 8.86
CA ALA A 35 4.78 -5.33 8.94
C ALA A 35 3.43 -6.02 9.00
N ASP A 36 2.47 -5.35 9.64
CA ASP A 36 1.09 -5.85 9.71
C ASP A 36 0.25 -5.30 8.57
N ILE A 37 0.50 -4.04 8.20
CA ILE A 37 -0.19 -3.39 7.09
C ILE A 37 0.87 -2.73 6.22
N ILE A 38 0.77 -2.93 4.91
CA ILE A 38 1.74 -2.38 3.97
C ILE A 38 1.01 -1.61 2.88
N VAL A 39 1.44 -0.36 2.67
CA VAL A 39 0.90 0.49 1.61
C VAL A 39 1.91 0.51 0.46
N ILE A 40 1.45 0.33 -0.76
CA ILE A 40 2.33 0.30 -1.93
C ILE A 40 1.84 1.26 -3.00
N ASP A 41 2.73 2.14 -3.46
CA ASP A 41 2.48 3.03 -4.58
C ASP A 41 2.76 2.29 -5.88
N LEU A 42 1.72 1.96 -6.63
CA LEU A 42 1.87 1.15 -7.85
C LEU A 42 2.61 1.87 -8.97
N ALA A 43 2.60 3.20 -8.98
CA ALA A 43 3.29 3.94 -10.04
C ALA A 43 4.80 3.68 -9.99
N ARG A 44 5.35 3.52 -8.79
CA ARG A 44 6.78 3.31 -8.62
C ARG A 44 7.15 1.88 -8.26
N HIS A 45 6.25 1.18 -7.58
CA HIS A 45 6.56 -0.12 -7.00
C HIS A 45 5.56 -1.19 -7.40
N GLY A 46 4.94 -1.03 -8.57
CA GLY A 46 3.92 -1.98 -9.02
C GLY A 46 4.40 -3.41 -9.12
N ARG A 47 5.68 -3.60 -9.40
CA ARG A 47 6.23 -4.95 -9.53
C ARG A 47 6.60 -5.56 -8.18
N ALA A 48 6.55 -4.76 -7.12
CA ALA A 48 7.00 -5.22 -5.81
C ALA A 48 5.93 -6.02 -5.07
N VAL A 49 4.68 -5.94 -5.50
CA VAL A 49 3.57 -6.53 -4.71
C VAL A 49 3.80 -8.01 -4.43
N ALA A 50 4.14 -8.78 -5.45
CA ALA A 50 4.34 -10.23 -5.26
C ALA A 50 5.49 -10.51 -4.30
N GLU A 51 6.56 -9.73 -4.39
CA GLU A 51 7.69 -9.94 -3.49
C GLU A 51 7.37 -9.52 -2.06
N VAL A 52 6.65 -8.42 -1.90
CA VAL A 52 6.19 -7.99 -0.58
C VAL A 52 5.29 -9.06 0.04
N ARG A 53 4.39 -9.63 -0.76
CA ARG A 53 3.53 -10.70 -0.25
C ARG A 53 4.37 -11.90 0.22
N ARG A 54 5.43 -12.21 -0.51
CA ARG A 54 6.29 -13.32 -0.13
C ARG A 54 7.04 -13.04 1.18
N LEU A 55 7.49 -11.78 1.34
CA LEU A 55 8.25 -11.39 2.55
C LEU A 55 7.35 -11.19 3.76
N ALA A 56 6.09 -10.85 3.54
CA ALA A 56 5.15 -10.58 4.63
C ALA A 56 3.83 -11.30 4.33
N PRO A 57 3.83 -12.64 4.45
CA PRO A 57 2.69 -13.44 3.98
C PRO A 57 1.38 -13.17 4.71
N ASP A 58 1.44 -12.68 5.93
CA ASP A 58 0.24 -12.45 6.72
C ASP A 58 -0.18 -10.98 6.77
N ALA A 59 0.57 -10.10 6.13
CA ALA A 59 0.26 -8.68 6.17
C ALA A 59 -0.95 -8.34 5.30
N VAL A 60 -1.61 -7.24 5.63
CA VAL A 60 -2.64 -6.67 4.75
C VAL A 60 -1.92 -5.71 3.81
N ILE A 61 -2.04 -5.94 2.51
CA ILE A 61 -1.40 -5.10 1.50
C ILE A 61 -2.45 -4.25 0.82
N VAL A 62 -2.29 -2.93 0.93
CA VAL A 62 -3.16 -1.95 0.31
C VAL A 62 -2.34 -1.17 -0.71
N ALA A 63 -2.71 -1.27 -1.98
CA ALA A 63 -1.98 -0.60 -3.06
C ALA A 63 -2.84 0.50 -3.66
N PHE A 64 -2.21 1.56 -4.13
CA PHE A 64 -2.93 2.62 -4.83
C PHE A 64 -2.22 3.00 -6.12
N GLY A 65 -2.99 3.48 -7.09
CA GLY A 65 -2.45 3.89 -8.37
C GLY A 65 -3.45 4.67 -9.18
N SER A 66 -3.07 5.02 -10.42
CA SER A 66 -3.95 5.75 -11.32
C SER A 66 -5.12 4.86 -11.72
N HIS A 67 -6.33 5.40 -11.66
CA HIS A 67 -7.53 4.65 -12.00
C HIS A 67 -7.58 4.20 -13.45
N VAL A 68 -6.78 4.79 -14.32
CA VAL A 68 -6.74 4.39 -15.73
C VAL A 68 -5.75 3.26 -16.00
N ASP A 69 -5.01 2.84 -14.99
CA ASP A 69 -3.95 1.84 -15.17
C ASP A 69 -4.48 0.46 -14.76
N GLU A 70 -5.40 -0.06 -15.54
CA GLU A 70 -6.06 -1.33 -15.21
C GLU A 70 -5.09 -2.49 -15.15
N GLU A 71 -4.07 -2.47 -16.01
CA GLU A 71 -3.10 -3.56 -16.05
C GLU A 71 -2.32 -3.65 -14.74
N ARG A 72 -1.88 -2.49 -14.21
CA ARG A 72 -1.20 -2.49 -12.93
C ARG A 72 -2.12 -2.93 -11.80
N PHE A 73 -3.39 -2.55 -11.86
CA PHE A 73 -4.34 -2.99 -10.85
C PHE A 73 -4.49 -4.50 -10.86
N ARG A 74 -4.64 -5.09 -12.04
CA ARG A 74 -4.75 -6.54 -12.15
C ARG A 74 -3.49 -7.25 -11.69
N ALA A 75 -2.33 -6.70 -12.04
CA ALA A 75 -1.07 -7.29 -11.64
C ALA A 75 -0.91 -7.24 -10.11
N ALA A 76 -1.34 -6.13 -9.49
CA ALA A 76 -1.26 -6.00 -8.05
C ALA A 76 -2.17 -7.02 -7.35
N GLU A 77 -3.38 -7.18 -7.84
CA GLU A 77 -4.29 -8.18 -7.28
C GLU A 77 -3.74 -9.58 -7.43
N ALA A 78 -3.23 -9.89 -8.62
CA ALA A 78 -2.66 -11.20 -8.88
C ALA A 78 -1.42 -11.44 -8.02
N GLY A 79 -0.69 -10.38 -7.70
CA GLY A 79 0.50 -10.47 -6.84
C GLY A 79 0.21 -10.63 -5.36
N GLY A 80 -1.04 -10.45 -4.97
CA GLY A 80 -1.44 -10.68 -3.58
C GLY A 80 -1.86 -9.45 -2.80
N ALA A 81 -2.10 -8.31 -3.47
CA ALA A 81 -2.65 -7.15 -2.77
C ALA A 81 -4.07 -7.46 -2.32
N ASP A 82 -4.37 -7.10 -1.09
CA ASP A 82 -5.71 -7.32 -0.53
C ASP A 82 -6.69 -6.27 -1.01
N ARG A 83 -6.20 -5.06 -1.23
CA ARG A 83 -7.01 -3.96 -1.73
C ARG A 83 -6.20 -3.17 -2.73
N VAL A 84 -6.82 -2.81 -3.84
CA VAL A 84 -6.19 -1.95 -4.84
C VAL A 84 -7.13 -0.80 -5.11
N LEU A 85 -6.71 0.42 -4.83
CA LEU A 85 -7.57 1.60 -4.88
C LEU A 85 -7.02 2.65 -5.84
N PRO A 86 -7.90 3.40 -6.52
CA PRO A 86 -7.45 4.59 -7.24
C PRO A 86 -6.89 5.60 -6.24
N ARG A 87 -5.90 6.38 -6.67
CA ARG A 87 -5.28 7.40 -5.81
C ARG A 87 -6.32 8.30 -5.16
N SER A 88 -7.28 8.78 -5.93
CA SER A 88 -8.29 9.71 -5.40
C SER A 88 -9.07 9.09 -4.25
N ARG A 89 -9.31 7.80 -4.34
CA ARG A 89 -10.06 7.11 -3.31
C ARG A 89 -9.20 6.83 -2.08
N PHE A 90 -7.97 6.40 -2.28
CA PHE A 90 -7.06 6.14 -1.17
C PHE A 90 -6.79 7.42 -0.38
N PHE A 91 -6.49 8.53 -1.08
CA PHE A 91 -6.13 9.77 -0.42
C PHE A 91 -7.31 10.56 0.12
N ARG A 92 -8.54 10.12 -0.17
CA ARG A 92 -9.71 10.73 0.47
C ARG A 92 -9.66 10.51 1.97
N ASP A 93 -9.24 9.34 2.40
CA ASP A 93 -9.11 9.00 3.81
C ASP A 93 -8.16 7.80 3.95
N PRO A 94 -6.85 8.05 4.03
CA PRO A 94 -5.90 6.94 4.11
C PRO A 94 -6.13 6.03 5.32
N ALA A 95 -6.49 6.61 6.47
CA ALA A 95 -6.73 5.78 7.65
C ALA A 95 -7.88 4.81 7.40
N ALA A 96 -8.95 5.27 6.79
CA ALA A 96 -10.07 4.39 6.47
C ALA A 96 -9.69 3.34 5.46
N ALA A 97 -8.83 3.68 4.50
CA ALA A 97 -8.38 2.72 3.50
C ALA A 97 -7.60 1.57 4.14
N LEU A 98 -6.87 1.85 5.22
CA LEU A 98 -6.07 0.85 5.91
C LEU A 98 -6.86 0.07 6.95
N ALA A 99 -7.95 0.62 7.39
CA ALA A 99 -8.75 -0.03 8.41
C ALA A 99 -9.45 -1.27 7.89
N HIS A 100 -9.36 -1.80 7.02
CA HIS A 100 -9.75 -2.85 6.54
C HIS A 100 -10.65 -3.56 6.77
N GLY A 101 -10.74 -3.67 6.85
CA GLY A 101 -11.52 -4.22 6.98
C GLY A 101 -12.20 -5.11 6.63
N ASP A 102 -12.48 -5.35 6.90
CA ASP A 102 -13.14 -6.25 6.74
C ASP A 102 -14.29 -6.09 6.36
N GLY A 103 -14.60 -5.65 6.16
CA GLY A 103 -15.63 -5.47 5.78
C GLY A 103 -16.29 -5.82 5.26
N PRO A 104 -16.77 -5.87 5.04
CA PRO A 104 -17.46 -6.16 4.34
C PRO A 104 -17.69 -5.65 4.20
#